data_937f57c8342d5cb1bbe96aa899d1df56
#
_entry.id   937f57c8342d5cb1bbe96aa899d1df56
#
_cell.length_a   1.000
_cell.length_b   1.000
_cell.length_c   1.000
_cell.angle_alpha   90.00
_cell.angle_beta   90.00
_cell.angle_gamma   90.00
#
_symmetry.space_group_name_H-M   'P 1'
#
loop_
_entity.id
_entity.type
_entity.pdbx_description
1 polymer ?
#
loop_
_entity_poly.entity_id
_entity_poly.type
_entity_poly.pdbx_seq_one_letter_code
_entity_poly.pdbx_strand_id
1 'polypeptide(L)'
;RLDLVLADEPMGRQVSVKAFNHPLGATAMSFFAAPALRRSLAKRFPQCLNGAPMLLQGRASALRQRVDAWLAAQQLLPQVVGEFDDAALMKAFGGEGRGVFMAPTVLEAETSAQYGVVVVGRSSELVEEFYAVSVERRITHPCVAAITEAARGALFGA
;
A
#
# COMPACT_ATOMS: atom_id res chain seq x y z
N ARG A 1 -23.56 -2.62 -12.91
CA ARG A 1 -22.46 -2.74 -13.87
C ARG A 1 -21.44 -1.63 -13.57
N LEU A 2 -20.17 -2.01 -13.42
CA LEU A 2 -19.07 -1.07 -13.28
C LEU A 2 -18.35 -0.92 -14.63
N ASP A 3 -18.01 0.29 -15.02
CA ASP A 3 -17.27 0.58 -16.23
C ASP A 3 -15.75 0.62 -15.99
N LEU A 4 -15.34 0.92 -14.74
CA LEU A 4 -13.96 1.00 -14.30
C LEU A 4 -13.82 0.58 -12.84
N VAL A 5 -12.73 -0.12 -12.52
CA VAL A 5 -12.28 -0.40 -11.15
C VAL A 5 -10.82 0.01 -11.04
N LEU A 6 -10.47 0.77 -10.00
CA LEU A 6 -9.08 1.02 -9.62
C LEU A 6 -8.67 -0.07 -8.61
N ALA A 7 -7.56 -0.73 -8.87
CA ALA A 7 -7.09 -1.86 -8.07
C ALA A 7 -5.57 -1.81 -7.87
N ASP A 8 -5.13 -2.36 -6.77
CA ASP A 8 -3.71 -2.59 -6.42
C ASP A 8 -3.19 -3.95 -6.90
N GLU A 9 -4.09 -4.74 -7.52
CA GLU A 9 -3.75 -6.02 -8.15
C GLU A 9 -4.42 -6.15 -9.51
N PRO A 10 -3.77 -6.81 -10.49
CA PRO A 10 -4.41 -7.11 -11.74
C PRO A 10 -5.50 -8.17 -11.54
N MET A 11 -6.61 -8.03 -12.25
CA MET A 11 -7.66 -9.05 -12.24
C MET A 11 -7.11 -10.38 -12.79
N GLY A 12 -7.22 -11.43 -11.99
CA GLY A 12 -6.77 -12.77 -12.35
C GLY A 12 -7.64 -13.41 -13.45
N ARG A 13 -7.07 -14.41 -14.14
CA ARG A 13 -7.74 -15.13 -15.25
C ARG A 13 -8.95 -15.99 -14.83
N GLN A 14 -9.18 -16.19 -13.54
CA GLN A 14 -10.25 -17.04 -13.02
C GLN A 14 -11.62 -16.37 -12.91
N VAL A 15 -11.71 -15.10 -13.26
CA VAL A 15 -13.00 -14.38 -13.23
C VAL A 15 -13.68 -14.57 -14.58
N SER A 16 -14.94 -15.00 -14.57
CA SER A 16 -15.76 -15.27 -15.77
C SER A 16 -16.11 -14.02 -16.59
N VAL A 17 -15.64 -12.85 -16.18
CA VAL A 17 -15.85 -11.56 -16.85
C VAL A 17 -14.62 -11.21 -17.67
N LYS A 18 -14.84 -10.89 -18.95
CA LYS A 18 -13.77 -10.40 -19.83
C LYS A 18 -13.39 -8.97 -19.40
N ALA A 19 -12.24 -8.84 -18.75
CA ALA A 19 -11.71 -7.56 -18.31
C ALA A 19 -10.24 -7.41 -18.68
N PHE A 20 -9.79 -6.16 -18.81
CA PHE A 20 -8.44 -5.80 -19.21
C PHE A 20 -7.80 -4.94 -18.10
N ASN A 21 -6.57 -5.25 -17.76
CA ASN A 21 -5.77 -4.52 -16.80
C ASN A 21 -4.94 -3.45 -17.53
N HIS A 22 -5.12 -2.19 -17.13
CA HIS A 22 -4.36 -1.05 -17.64
C HIS A 22 -3.44 -0.54 -16.53
N PRO A 23 -2.11 -0.69 -16.65
CA PRO A 23 -1.18 -0.19 -15.62
C PRO A 23 -1.29 1.33 -15.47
N LEU A 24 -1.41 1.80 -14.23
CA LEU A 24 -1.41 3.22 -13.88
C LEU A 24 -0.02 3.68 -13.46
N GLY A 25 0.67 2.90 -12.64
CA GLY A 25 1.99 3.20 -12.13
C GLY A 25 2.36 2.28 -10.96
N ALA A 26 3.57 2.49 -10.47
CA ALA A 26 4.11 1.76 -9.31
C ALA A 26 4.71 2.75 -8.32
N THR A 27 4.63 2.44 -7.04
CA THR A 27 5.20 3.24 -5.96
C THR A 27 5.92 2.36 -4.96
N ALA A 28 7.00 2.88 -4.39
CA ALA A 28 7.63 2.31 -3.21
C ALA A 28 6.70 2.40 -2.00
N MET A 29 7.03 1.69 -0.92
CA MET A 29 6.28 1.69 0.32
C MET A 29 7.03 2.43 1.41
N SER A 30 6.30 3.25 2.16
CA SER A 30 6.77 3.92 3.37
C SER A 30 6.18 3.27 4.60
N PHE A 31 6.97 3.21 5.66
CA PHE A 31 6.57 2.71 6.97
C PHE A 31 6.29 3.90 7.88
N PHE A 32 5.18 3.83 8.60
CA PHE A 32 4.67 4.91 9.45
C PHE A 32 4.44 4.42 10.87
N ALA A 33 4.58 5.33 11.80
CA ALA A 33 4.21 5.12 13.20
C ALA A 33 3.69 6.42 13.82
N ALA A 34 2.86 6.31 14.85
CA ALA A 34 2.56 7.45 15.70
C ALA A 34 3.86 8.00 16.33
N PRO A 35 3.98 9.32 16.59
CA PRO A 35 5.22 9.92 17.09
C PRO A 35 5.76 9.27 18.35
N ALA A 36 4.90 8.86 19.28
CA ALA A 36 5.30 8.18 20.50
C ALA A 36 5.94 6.82 20.23
N LEU A 37 5.30 6.02 19.38
CA LEU A 37 5.84 4.72 18.96
C LEU A 37 7.17 4.90 18.21
N ARG A 38 7.25 5.86 17.28
CA ARG A 38 8.49 6.14 16.54
C ARG A 38 9.66 6.44 17.48
N ARG A 39 9.44 7.21 18.54
CA ARG A 39 10.49 7.51 19.54
C ARG A 39 10.95 6.29 20.32
N SER A 40 10.10 5.30 20.51
CA SER A 40 10.46 4.04 21.19
C SER A 40 11.27 3.08 20.34
N LEU A 41 11.30 3.28 19.01
CA LEU A 41 12.06 2.45 18.09
C LEU A 41 13.54 2.87 18.10
N ALA A 42 14.36 2.13 18.85
CA ALA A 42 15.72 2.54 19.18
C ALA A 42 16.74 2.42 18.03
N LYS A 43 16.49 1.53 17.06
CA LYS A 43 17.42 1.27 15.96
C LYS A 43 17.06 2.06 14.70
N ARG A 44 18.01 2.13 13.75
CA ARG A 44 17.72 2.66 12.43
C ARG A 44 16.85 1.69 11.62
N PHE A 45 16.08 2.23 10.69
CA PHE A 45 15.34 1.44 9.71
C PHE A 45 16.32 0.69 8.77
N PRO A 46 16.06 -0.59 8.44
CA PRO A 46 14.88 -1.38 8.79
C PRO A 46 14.99 -2.16 10.12
N GLN A 47 16.15 -2.18 10.78
CA GLN A 47 16.38 -2.98 12.01
C GLN A 47 15.50 -2.57 13.19
N CYS A 48 14.97 -1.36 13.20
CA CYS A 48 14.01 -0.91 14.20
C CYS A 48 12.67 -1.68 14.16
N LEU A 49 12.38 -2.37 13.06
CA LEU A 49 11.17 -3.19 12.92
C LEU A 49 11.28 -4.53 13.66
N ASN A 50 12.49 -4.97 14.00
CA ASN A 50 12.67 -6.23 14.70
C ASN A 50 12.09 -6.15 16.11
N GLY A 51 11.10 -6.99 16.42
CA GLY A 51 10.34 -6.95 17.68
C GLY A 51 9.34 -5.79 17.81
N ALA A 52 9.27 -4.87 16.84
CA ALA A 52 8.31 -3.77 16.87
C ALA A 52 6.88 -4.28 16.62
N PRO A 53 5.86 -3.65 17.25
CA PRO A 53 4.47 -3.95 16.92
C PRO A 53 4.18 -3.51 15.49
N MET A 54 3.64 -4.41 14.64
CA MET A 54 3.27 -4.13 13.27
C MET A 54 1.82 -4.47 12.99
N LEU A 55 1.21 -3.63 12.16
CA LEU A 55 -0.12 -3.80 11.57
C LEU A 55 0.09 -4.15 10.09
N LEU A 56 -0.46 -5.27 9.65
CA LEU A 56 -0.26 -5.77 8.30
C LEU A 56 -1.59 -5.98 7.59
N GLN A 57 -1.55 -5.98 6.27
CA GLN A 57 -2.66 -6.42 5.43
C GLN A 57 -2.94 -7.91 5.66
N GLY A 58 -4.18 -8.32 5.36
CA GLY A 58 -4.59 -9.71 5.40
C GLY A 58 -3.75 -10.59 4.47
N ARG A 59 -3.65 -11.87 4.80
CA ARG A 59 -2.75 -12.83 4.13
C ARG A 59 -3.06 -13.09 2.66
N ALA A 60 -4.27 -12.76 2.22
CA ALA A 60 -4.68 -12.89 0.83
C ALA A 60 -4.09 -11.79 -0.08
N SER A 61 -3.61 -10.68 0.50
CA SER A 61 -3.02 -9.57 -0.25
C SER A 61 -1.67 -9.98 -0.85
N ALA A 62 -1.44 -9.65 -2.13
CA ALA A 62 -0.15 -9.83 -2.79
C ALA A 62 0.95 -8.97 -2.14
N LEU A 63 0.61 -7.78 -1.67
CA LEU A 63 1.53 -6.94 -0.91
C LEU A 63 1.98 -7.63 0.38
N ARG A 64 1.07 -8.28 1.11
CA ARG A 64 1.41 -9.02 2.32
C ARG A 64 2.45 -10.11 2.07
N GLN A 65 2.31 -10.87 1.01
CA GLN A 65 3.28 -11.91 0.65
C GLN A 65 4.66 -11.33 0.37
N ARG A 66 4.72 -10.18 -0.33
CA ARG A 66 5.98 -9.45 -0.60
C ARG A 66 6.61 -8.92 0.68
N VAL A 67 5.81 -8.40 1.60
CA VAL A 67 6.26 -7.90 2.92
C VAL A 67 6.83 -9.03 3.76
N ASP A 68 6.14 -10.16 3.84
CA ASP A 68 6.63 -11.32 4.60
C ASP A 68 7.96 -11.83 4.03
N ALA A 69 8.11 -11.90 2.70
CA ALA A 69 9.36 -12.28 2.05
C ALA A 69 10.48 -11.25 2.30
N TRP A 70 10.17 -9.95 2.24
CA TRP A 70 11.14 -8.89 2.52
C TRP A 70 11.61 -8.91 3.97
N LEU A 71 10.70 -9.06 4.93
CA LEU A 71 11.04 -9.17 6.35
C LEU A 71 11.95 -10.38 6.60
N ALA A 72 11.64 -11.53 5.98
CA ALA A 72 12.48 -12.73 6.07
C ALA A 72 13.88 -12.51 5.48
N ALA A 73 13.98 -11.87 4.32
CA ALA A 73 15.25 -11.55 3.67
C ALA A 73 16.11 -10.59 4.52
N GLN A 74 15.48 -9.66 5.23
CA GLN A 74 16.14 -8.73 6.17
C GLN A 74 16.40 -9.36 7.55
N GLN A 75 15.99 -10.60 7.77
CA GLN A 75 16.08 -11.30 9.07
C GLN A 75 15.37 -10.54 10.21
N LEU A 76 14.22 -9.95 9.90
CA LEU A 76 13.41 -9.18 10.84
C LEU A 76 12.20 -9.99 11.29
N LEU A 77 11.93 -9.98 12.59
CA LEU A 77 10.79 -10.63 13.22
C LEU A 77 9.97 -9.58 14.00
N PRO A 78 9.13 -8.80 13.33
CA PRO A 78 8.22 -7.89 14.03
C PRO A 78 7.15 -8.67 14.79
N GLN A 79 6.57 -8.04 15.79
CA GLN A 79 5.39 -8.54 16.47
C GLN A 79 4.13 -8.11 15.70
N VAL A 80 3.53 -9.01 14.95
CA VAL A 80 2.27 -8.72 14.25
C VAL A 80 1.15 -8.63 15.28
N VAL A 81 0.62 -7.44 15.52
CA VAL A 81 -0.41 -7.16 16.51
C VAL A 81 -1.79 -6.97 15.91
N GLY A 82 -1.91 -6.91 14.61
CA GLY A 82 -3.17 -6.84 13.89
C GLY A 82 -3.02 -7.16 12.41
N GLU A 83 -4.04 -7.79 11.84
CA GLU A 83 -4.19 -8.03 10.41
C GLU A 83 -5.49 -7.38 9.93
N PHE A 84 -5.45 -6.71 8.78
CA PHE A 84 -6.55 -5.87 8.28
C PHE A 84 -6.79 -6.12 6.80
N ASP A 85 -8.06 -6.29 6.44
CA ASP A 85 -8.49 -6.29 5.04
C ASP A 85 -8.86 -4.87 4.56
N ASP A 86 -9.07 -3.94 5.50
CA ASP A 86 -9.34 -2.53 5.25
C ASP A 86 -8.11 -1.67 5.60
N ALA A 87 -7.50 -1.06 4.58
CA ALA A 87 -6.33 -0.20 4.75
C ALA A 87 -6.62 1.08 5.53
N ALA A 88 -7.82 1.66 5.44
CA ALA A 88 -8.18 2.85 6.18
C ALA A 88 -8.28 2.55 7.69
N LEU A 89 -8.88 1.42 8.04
CA LEU A 89 -8.96 0.95 9.42
C LEU A 89 -7.55 0.65 9.99
N MET A 90 -6.70 0.00 9.22
CA MET A 90 -5.29 -0.25 9.60
C MET A 90 -4.56 1.06 9.92
N LYS A 91 -4.69 2.08 9.06
CA LYS A 91 -4.07 3.40 9.25
C LYS A 91 -4.62 4.12 10.49
N ALA A 92 -5.91 4.01 10.75
CA ALA A 92 -6.53 4.58 11.95
C ALA A 92 -5.94 3.97 13.23
N PHE A 93 -5.81 2.64 13.31
CA PHE A 93 -5.14 1.97 14.42
C PHE A 93 -3.67 2.36 14.54
N GLY A 94 -2.98 2.54 13.42
CA GLY A 94 -1.61 3.03 13.36
C GLY A 94 -1.47 4.45 13.92
N GLY A 95 -2.40 5.34 13.60
CA GLY A 95 -2.48 6.70 14.15
C GLY A 95 -2.65 6.72 15.67
N GLU A 96 -3.38 5.75 16.20
CA GLU A 96 -3.53 5.54 17.66
C GLU A 96 -2.29 4.89 18.32
N GLY A 97 -1.23 4.67 17.58
CA GLY A 97 0.02 4.13 18.11
C GLY A 97 0.03 2.62 18.35
N ARG A 98 -0.91 1.87 17.74
CA ARG A 98 -1.05 0.42 17.96
C ARG A 98 0.03 -0.39 17.25
N GLY A 99 0.68 0.17 16.25
CA GLY A 99 1.76 -0.51 15.52
C GLY A 99 2.27 0.31 14.34
N VAL A 100 3.39 -0.14 13.80
CA VAL A 100 3.94 0.35 12.53
C VAL A 100 3.10 -0.21 11.39
N PHE A 101 2.76 0.61 10.42
CA PHE A 101 2.05 0.18 9.22
C PHE A 101 2.70 0.74 7.96
N MET A 102 2.30 0.23 6.80
CA MET A 102 2.80 0.69 5.50
C MET A 102 1.71 1.38 4.69
N ALA A 103 2.14 2.33 3.89
CA ALA A 103 1.33 2.95 2.85
C ALA A 103 2.21 3.36 1.66
N PRO A 104 1.61 3.58 0.47
CA PRO A 104 2.32 4.04 -0.71
C PRO A 104 3.10 5.32 -0.46
N THR A 105 4.37 5.37 -0.90
CA THR A 105 5.22 6.55 -0.72
C THR A 105 4.65 7.78 -1.40
N VAL A 106 3.95 7.62 -2.52
CA VAL A 106 3.28 8.73 -3.23
C VAL A 106 2.19 9.41 -2.39
N LEU A 107 1.66 8.74 -1.36
CA LEU A 107 0.64 9.26 -0.44
C LEU A 107 1.21 9.61 0.95
N GLU A 108 2.52 9.79 1.04
CA GLU A 108 3.21 9.98 2.35
C GLU A 108 2.74 11.24 3.08
N ALA A 109 2.61 12.35 2.36
CA ALA A 109 2.18 13.62 2.95
C ALA A 109 0.72 13.54 3.45
N GLU A 110 -0.17 12.99 2.65
CA GLU A 110 -1.59 12.81 2.98
C GLU A 110 -1.76 11.83 4.15
N THR A 111 -1.04 10.72 4.13
CA THR A 111 -1.08 9.72 5.21
C THR A 111 -0.60 10.33 6.52
N SER A 112 0.51 11.06 6.50
CA SER A 112 1.05 11.72 7.69
C SER A 112 0.08 12.76 8.27
N ALA A 113 -0.50 13.59 7.41
CA ALA A 113 -1.44 14.64 7.81
C ALA A 113 -2.76 14.06 8.35
N GLN A 114 -3.32 13.07 7.66
CA GLN A 114 -4.64 12.51 8.00
C GLN A 114 -4.62 11.69 9.30
N TYR A 115 -3.56 10.91 9.53
CA TYR A 115 -3.50 9.98 10.67
C TYR A 115 -2.56 10.43 11.79
N GLY A 116 -1.91 11.58 11.66
CA GLY A 116 -1.01 12.10 12.68
C GLY A 116 0.22 11.23 12.91
N VAL A 117 0.73 10.61 11.84
CA VAL A 117 1.86 9.68 11.88
C VAL A 117 3.11 10.28 11.24
N VAL A 118 4.26 9.70 11.55
CA VAL A 118 5.55 10.08 10.98
C VAL A 118 6.19 8.91 10.26
N VAL A 119 7.02 9.21 9.28
CA VAL A 119 7.77 8.19 8.53
C VAL A 119 8.84 7.56 9.41
N VAL A 120 8.83 6.23 9.47
CA VAL A 120 9.87 5.41 10.11
C VAL A 120 11.00 5.11 9.13
N GLY A 121 10.65 4.82 7.90
CA GLY A 121 11.59 4.55 6.81
C GLY A 121 10.87 4.20 5.52
N ARG A 122 11.64 4.04 4.44
CA ARG A 122 11.14 3.72 3.09
C ARG A 122 11.85 2.50 2.55
N SER A 123 11.13 1.67 1.81
CA SER A 123 11.71 0.54 1.08
C SER A 123 11.40 0.66 -0.40
N SER A 124 12.45 0.75 -1.22
CA SER A 124 12.35 0.69 -2.68
C SER A 124 12.17 -0.74 -3.21
N GLU A 125 12.40 -1.74 -2.36
CA GLU A 125 12.23 -3.16 -2.71
C GLU A 125 10.77 -3.60 -2.61
N LEU A 126 9.98 -2.92 -1.76
CA LEU A 126 8.54 -3.13 -1.64
C LEU A 126 7.83 -2.16 -2.57
N VAL A 127 7.30 -2.69 -3.65
CA VAL A 127 6.60 -1.90 -4.68
C VAL A 127 5.16 -2.34 -4.75
N GLU A 128 4.25 -1.37 -4.75
CA GLU A 128 2.84 -1.56 -5.03
C GLU A 128 2.52 -1.02 -6.42
N GLU A 129 1.84 -1.83 -7.21
CA GLU A 129 1.41 -1.48 -8.56
C GLU A 129 -0.08 -1.20 -8.57
N PHE A 130 -0.49 -0.19 -9.34
CA PHE A 130 -1.89 0.19 -9.47
C PHE A 130 -2.39 -0.01 -10.90
N TYR A 131 -3.62 -0.48 -11.01
CA TYR A 131 -4.26 -0.81 -12.28
C TYR A 131 -5.63 -0.16 -12.39
N ALA A 132 -5.97 0.27 -13.60
CA ALA A 132 -7.34 0.52 -14.00
C ALA A 132 -7.85 -0.75 -14.70
N VAL A 133 -8.89 -1.37 -14.16
CA VAL A 133 -9.51 -2.57 -14.73
C VAL A 133 -10.79 -2.17 -15.41
N SER A 134 -10.92 -2.46 -16.70
CA SER A 134 -12.11 -2.14 -17.49
C SER A 134 -12.51 -3.31 -18.39
N VAL A 135 -13.75 -3.26 -18.90
CA VAL A 135 -14.25 -4.23 -19.88
C VAL A 135 -13.74 -3.97 -21.27
N GLU A 136 -13.11 -2.83 -21.51
CA GLU A 136 -12.57 -2.41 -22.81
C GLU A 136 -11.08 -2.74 -22.89
N ARG A 137 -10.68 -3.39 -23.97
CA ARG A 137 -9.26 -3.65 -24.26
C ARG A 137 -8.48 -2.35 -24.47
N ARG A 138 -9.12 -1.34 -25.04
CA ARG A 138 -8.61 0.01 -25.19
C ARG A 138 -9.64 0.95 -24.59
N ILE A 139 -9.21 1.76 -23.65
CA ILE A 139 -10.10 2.72 -22.97
C ILE A 139 -10.53 3.77 -24.00
N THR A 140 -11.80 3.74 -24.39
CA THR A 140 -12.39 4.66 -25.37
C THR A 140 -13.41 5.60 -24.74
N HIS A 141 -14.04 5.19 -23.63
CA HIS A 141 -15.02 6.01 -22.94
C HIS A 141 -14.36 7.25 -22.34
N PRO A 142 -14.78 8.49 -22.69
CA PRO A 142 -14.10 9.72 -22.28
C PRO A 142 -13.94 9.88 -20.78
N CYS A 143 -14.96 9.54 -19.98
CA CYS A 143 -14.88 9.62 -18.52
C CYS A 143 -13.88 8.61 -17.94
N VAL A 144 -13.84 7.40 -18.48
CA VAL A 144 -12.89 6.36 -18.04
C VAL A 144 -11.46 6.77 -18.39
N ALA A 145 -11.24 7.33 -19.58
CA ALA A 145 -9.94 7.87 -20.01
C ALA A 145 -9.49 9.00 -19.08
N ALA A 146 -10.39 9.95 -18.79
CA ALA A 146 -10.10 11.09 -17.91
C ALA A 146 -9.74 10.65 -16.48
N ILE A 147 -10.45 9.67 -15.91
CA ILE A 147 -10.15 9.13 -14.57
C ILE A 147 -8.77 8.43 -14.59
N THR A 148 -8.50 7.64 -15.63
CA THR A 148 -7.23 6.90 -15.76
C THR A 148 -6.04 7.85 -15.90
N GLU A 149 -6.19 8.91 -16.70
CA GLU A 149 -5.16 9.94 -16.86
C GLU A 149 -4.97 10.76 -15.59
N ALA A 150 -6.06 11.16 -14.92
CA ALA A 150 -6.00 11.89 -13.66
C ALA A 150 -5.32 11.06 -12.57
N ALA A 151 -5.67 9.78 -12.43
CA ALA A 151 -5.04 8.88 -11.47
C ALA A 151 -3.54 8.70 -11.76
N ARG A 152 -3.18 8.52 -13.04
CA ARG A 152 -1.78 8.41 -13.45
C ARG A 152 -1.01 9.71 -13.18
N GLY A 153 -1.57 10.86 -13.56
CA GLY A 153 -0.94 12.16 -13.38
C GLY A 153 -0.85 12.60 -11.92
N ALA A 154 -1.90 12.39 -11.12
CA ALA A 154 -1.94 12.81 -9.72
C ALA A 154 -1.07 11.95 -8.80
N LEU A 155 -1.01 10.62 -9.05
CA LEU A 155 -0.29 9.68 -8.19
C LEU A 155 1.12 9.36 -8.69
N PHE A 156 1.34 9.35 -10.01
CA PHE A 156 2.58 8.88 -10.63
C PHE A 156 3.15 9.91 -11.62
N GLY A 157 2.61 11.13 -11.62
CA GLY A 157 2.96 12.17 -12.59
C GLY A 157 4.45 12.43 -12.68
N ALA A 158 4.91 12.46 -13.90
CA ALA A 158 6.27 12.82 -14.27
C ALA A 158 6.52 14.31 -14.04
#